data_05cbd605909dd502fd50fd783c16a439
#
_entry.id   05cbd605909dd502fd50fd783c16a439
#
_cell.length_a   1.000
_cell.length_b   1.000
_cell.length_c   1.000
_cell.angle_alpha   90.00
_cell.angle_beta   90.00
_cell.angle_gamma   90.00
#
_symmetry.space_group_name_H-M   'P 1'
#
loop_
_entity.id
_entity.type
_entity.pdbx_description
1 polymer ?
#
loop_
_entity_poly.entity_id
_entity_poly.type
_entity_poly.pdbx_seq_one_letter_code
_entity_poly.pdbx_strand_id
1 'polypeptide(L)'
;MKHFFIYLLLLTTLFSCSNYQKILKSDDVNFKYNQAVKYYNNTDFNRALPLFTELRPVFRGTKRAEELAYYYAYTHYSIGDFLMASYLFNQYIINYPRSSHSEESKFMIAYCHYQEAPEYSLDATNTIKA
;
A
#
# COMPACT_ATOMS: atom_id res chain seq x y z
N MET A 1 -17.80 24.27 32.48
CA MET A 1 -16.59 23.42 32.43
C MET A 1 -16.71 22.28 31.43
N LYS A 2 -17.85 21.53 31.37
CA LYS A 2 -18.02 20.43 30.41
C LYS A 2 -17.88 20.85 28.93
N HIS A 3 -18.43 21.98 28.53
CA HIS A 3 -18.35 22.46 27.13
C HIS A 3 -16.96 22.95 26.74
N PHE A 4 -16.18 23.47 27.68
CA PHE A 4 -14.78 23.88 27.43
C PHE A 4 -13.89 22.69 27.08
N PHE A 5 -14.07 21.54 27.75
CA PHE A 5 -13.35 20.31 27.43
C PHE A 5 -13.73 19.74 26.05
N ILE A 6 -14.98 19.88 25.63
CA ILE A 6 -15.45 19.44 24.31
C ILE A 6 -14.81 20.31 23.21
N TYR A 7 -14.73 21.61 23.37
CA TYR A 7 -14.08 22.52 22.42
C TYR A 7 -12.57 22.29 22.36
N LEU A 8 -11.91 22.01 23.48
CA LEU A 8 -10.48 21.70 23.52
C LEU A 8 -10.18 20.36 22.79
N LEU A 9 -11.04 19.35 22.97
CA LEU A 9 -10.91 18.07 22.28
C LEU A 9 -11.13 18.20 20.75
N LEU A 10 -12.07 19.06 20.34
CA LEU A 10 -12.35 19.33 18.93
C LEU A 10 -11.18 20.05 18.23
N LEU A 11 -10.50 20.95 18.97
CA LEU A 11 -9.37 21.72 18.42
C LEU A 11 -8.14 20.84 18.13
N THR A 12 -7.93 19.76 18.90
CA THR A 12 -6.76 18.89 18.73
C THR A 12 -6.85 17.98 17.47
N THR A 13 -8.05 17.73 16.97
CA THR A 13 -8.25 16.89 15.79
C THR A 13 -7.92 17.56 14.46
N LEU A 14 -7.85 18.90 14.43
CA LEU A 14 -7.61 19.66 13.20
C LEU A 14 -6.14 19.72 12.78
N PHE A 15 -5.19 19.47 13.67
CA PHE A 15 -3.75 19.56 13.34
C PHE A 15 -3.18 18.36 12.57
N SER A 16 -3.79 17.18 12.67
CA SER A 16 -3.27 15.97 11.99
C SER A 16 -3.45 16.01 10.46
N CYS A 17 -4.51 16.64 9.97
CA CYS A 17 -4.82 16.73 8.55
C CYS A 17 -3.88 17.67 7.77
N SER A 18 -3.33 18.69 8.44
CA SER A 18 -2.48 19.73 7.85
C SER A 18 -1.13 19.20 7.34
N ASN A 19 -0.47 18.29 8.08
CA ASN A 19 0.84 17.76 7.70
C ASN A 19 0.79 16.81 6.50
N TYR A 20 -0.21 15.95 6.43
CA TYR A 20 -0.37 15.03 5.31
C TYR A 20 -0.65 15.79 4.00
N GLN A 21 -1.47 16.83 4.04
CA GLN A 21 -1.75 17.69 2.88
C GLN A 21 -0.48 18.40 2.36
N LYS A 22 0.44 18.78 3.24
CA LYS A 22 1.73 19.35 2.85
C LYS A 22 2.59 18.31 2.11
N ILE A 23 2.57 17.05 2.55
CA ILE A 23 3.30 15.96 1.90
C ILE A 23 2.72 15.70 0.51
N LEU A 24 1.40 15.62 0.37
CA LEU A 24 0.74 15.41 -0.93
C LEU A 24 1.06 16.51 -1.94
N LYS A 25 1.14 17.76 -1.49
CA LYS A 25 1.44 18.94 -2.34
C LYS A 25 2.93 19.18 -2.58
N SER A 26 3.81 18.39 -1.96
CA SER A 26 5.24 18.55 -2.12
C SER A 26 5.69 18.14 -3.53
N ASP A 27 6.53 18.97 -4.17
CA ASP A 27 7.19 18.63 -5.42
C ASP A 27 8.47 17.81 -5.22
N ASP A 28 8.94 17.69 -3.96
CA ASP A 28 10.11 16.87 -3.63
C ASP A 28 9.74 15.39 -3.61
N VAL A 29 10.08 14.73 -4.70
CA VAL A 29 9.82 13.31 -4.95
C VAL A 29 10.51 12.40 -3.92
N ASN A 30 11.74 12.75 -3.50
CA ASN A 30 12.48 11.98 -2.51
C ASN A 30 11.88 12.12 -1.11
N PHE A 31 11.50 13.33 -0.74
CA PHE A 31 10.77 13.58 0.51
C PHE A 31 9.46 12.81 0.54
N LYS A 32 8.66 12.90 -0.53
CA LYS A 32 7.38 12.20 -0.66
C LYS A 32 7.55 10.67 -0.54
N TYR A 33 8.57 10.11 -1.19
CA TYR A 33 8.92 8.69 -1.08
C TYR A 33 9.24 8.28 0.36
N ASN A 34 10.11 9.03 1.02
CA ASN A 34 10.48 8.74 2.40
C ASN A 34 9.27 8.80 3.36
N GLN A 35 8.34 9.73 3.12
CA GLN A 35 7.10 9.81 3.88
C GLN A 35 6.16 8.63 3.58
N ALA A 36 6.06 8.19 2.33
CA ALA A 36 5.27 7.01 1.96
C ALA A 36 5.78 5.75 2.67
N VAL A 37 7.10 5.52 2.65
CA VAL A 37 7.74 4.40 3.36
C VAL A 37 7.54 4.51 4.87
N LYS A 38 7.62 5.72 5.43
CA LYS A 38 7.34 5.95 6.86
C LYS A 38 5.91 5.59 7.23
N TYR A 39 4.91 5.99 6.43
CA TYR A 39 3.52 5.59 6.66
C TYR A 39 3.35 4.08 6.55
N TYR A 40 3.95 3.45 5.54
CA TYR A 40 3.94 2.01 5.37
C TYR A 40 4.49 1.27 6.60
N ASN A 41 5.67 1.67 7.09
CA ASN A 41 6.31 1.06 8.27
C ASN A 41 5.51 1.27 9.56
N ASN A 42 4.71 2.33 9.63
CA ASN A 42 3.79 2.60 10.73
C ASN A 42 2.41 1.95 10.53
N THR A 43 2.26 1.05 9.57
CA THR A 43 0.99 0.39 9.22
C THR A 43 -0.14 1.33 8.81
N ASP A 44 0.19 2.57 8.45
CA ASP A 44 -0.75 3.57 7.95
C ASP A 44 -0.87 3.47 6.43
N PHE A 45 -1.39 2.34 5.98
CA PHE A 45 -1.47 1.99 4.56
C PHE A 45 -2.40 2.92 3.78
N ASN A 46 -3.42 3.47 4.43
CA ASN A 46 -4.34 4.42 3.80
C ASN A 46 -3.65 5.74 3.40
N ARG A 47 -2.65 6.19 4.15
CA ARG A 47 -1.84 7.35 3.78
C ARG A 47 -0.66 6.98 2.87
N ALA A 48 -0.13 5.78 2.98
CA ALA A 48 0.96 5.32 2.11
C ALA A 48 0.50 5.12 0.67
N LEU A 49 -0.68 4.53 0.46
CA LEU A 49 -1.20 4.15 -0.85
C LEU A 49 -1.27 5.29 -1.87
N PRO A 50 -1.87 6.46 -1.57
CA PRO A 50 -1.93 7.57 -2.53
C PRO A 50 -0.53 8.09 -2.91
N LEU A 51 0.41 8.13 -1.96
CA LEU A 51 1.78 8.55 -2.20
C LEU A 51 2.50 7.57 -3.14
N PHE A 52 2.41 6.26 -2.88
CA PHE A 52 2.99 5.25 -3.77
C PHE A 52 2.35 5.29 -5.16
N THR A 53 1.03 5.49 -5.25
CA THR A 53 0.32 5.59 -6.52
C THR A 53 0.87 6.74 -7.38
N GLU A 54 1.07 7.91 -6.79
CA GLU A 54 1.62 9.09 -7.46
C GLU A 54 3.10 8.89 -7.86
N LEU A 55 3.88 8.20 -7.02
CA LEU A 55 5.33 8.02 -7.22
C LEU A 55 5.67 6.95 -8.27
N ARG A 56 4.78 5.97 -8.53
CA ARG A 56 5.04 4.88 -9.48
C ARG A 56 5.46 5.35 -10.88
N PRO A 57 4.75 6.26 -11.54
CA PRO A 57 5.15 6.75 -12.86
C PRO A 57 6.47 7.54 -12.81
N VAL A 58 6.73 8.25 -11.72
CA VAL A 58 7.93 9.10 -11.55
C VAL A 58 9.20 8.26 -11.42
N PHE A 59 9.13 7.14 -10.67
CA PHE A 59 10.30 6.27 -10.47
C PHE A 59 10.48 5.19 -11.55
N ARG A 60 9.61 5.15 -12.55
CA ARG A 60 9.68 4.17 -13.63
C ARG A 60 11.07 4.17 -14.30
N GLY A 61 11.70 2.98 -14.39
CA GLY A 61 13.03 2.83 -14.96
C GLY A 61 14.19 3.23 -14.04
N THR A 62 13.92 3.61 -12.80
CA THR A 62 14.97 3.88 -11.79
C THR A 62 15.21 2.65 -10.91
N LYS A 63 16.34 2.68 -10.15
CA LYS A 63 16.64 1.63 -9.17
C LYS A 63 15.57 1.50 -8.05
N ARG A 64 14.86 2.58 -7.77
CA ARG A 64 13.78 2.60 -6.74
C ARG A 64 12.47 2.02 -7.23
N ALA A 65 12.29 1.82 -8.54
CA ALA A 65 11.06 1.29 -9.09
C ALA A 65 10.72 -0.11 -8.56
N GLU A 66 11.75 -0.94 -8.36
CA GLU A 66 11.59 -2.29 -7.80
C GLU A 66 11.05 -2.25 -6.37
N GLU A 67 11.73 -1.51 -5.49
CA GLU A 67 11.34 -1.39 -4.08
C GLU A 67 9.93 -0.79 -3.93
N LEU A 68 9.65 0.26 -4.71
CA LEU A 68 8.34 0.91 -4.71
C LEU A 68 7.23 -0.03 -5.20
N ALA A 69 7.49 -0.85 -6.21
CA ALA A 69 6.53 -1.82 -6.71
C ALA A 69 6.19 -2.88 -5.65
N TYR A 70 7.20 -3.32 -4.88
CA TYR A 70 7.02 -4.24 -3.77
C TYR A 70 6.16 -3.63 -2.65
N TYR A 71 6.51 -2.43 -2.17
CA TYR A 71 5.70 -1.74 -1.15
C TYR A 71 4.27 -1.47 -1.61
N TYR A 72 4.09 -1.12 -2.87
CA TYR A 72 2.77 -0.86 -3.43
C TYR A 72 1.89 -2.12 -3.44
N ALA A 73 2.43 -3.28 -3.84
CA ALA A 73 1.72 -4.56 -3.82
C ALA A 73 1.32 -4.95 -2.38
N TYR A 74 2.26 -4.83 -1.44
CA TYR A 74 1.98 -5.10 -0.03
C TYR A 74 0.99 -4.12 0.60
N THR A 75 1.00 -2.85 0.17
CA THR A 75 0.03 -1.87 0.65
C THR A 75 -1.40 -2.28 0.26
N HIS A 76 -1.61 -2.72 -0.99
CA HIS A 76 -2.91 -3.26 -1.43
C HIS A 76 -3.31 -4.50 -0.62
N TYR A 77 -2.38 -5.43 -0.42
CA TYR A 77 -2.62 -6.59 0.43
C TYR A 77 -3.06 -6.19 1.85
N SER A 78 -2.36 -5.23 2.44
CA SER A 78 -2.59 -4.80 3.84
C SER A 78 -3.90 -4.06 4.06
N ILE A 79 -4.47 -3.43 3.03
CA ILE A 79 -5.80 -2.82 3.09
C ILE A 79 -6.93 -3.79 2.71
N GLY A 80 -6.61 -5.06 2.43
CA GLY A 80 -7.57 -6.10 2.06
C GLY A 80 -7.97 -6.13 0.58
N ASP A 81 -7.27 -5.38 -0.28
CA ASP A 81 -7.50 -5.41 -1.74
C ASP A 81 -6.67 -6.55 -2.36
N PHE A 82 -7.07 -7.78 -2.04
CA PHE A 82 -6.31 -8.99 -2.41
C PHE A 82 -6.27 -9.24 -3.91
N LEU A 83 -7.33 -8.87 -4.63
CA LEU A 83 -7.37 -9.02 -6.08
C LEU A 83 -6.31 -8.14 -6.76
N MET A 84 -6.25 -6.87 -6.39
CA MET A 84 -5.22 -5.95 -6.90
C MET A 84 -3.83 -6.36 -6.42
N ALA A 85 -3.68 -6.77 -5.15
CA ALA A 85 -2.40 -7.24 -4.62
C ALA A 85 -1.86 -8.44 -5.41
N SER A 86 -2.68 -9.45 -5.69
CA SER A 86 -2.31 -10.61 -6.50
C SER A 86 -1.82 -10.19 -7.90
N TYR A 87 -2.55 -9.29 -8.56
CA TYR A 87 -2.14 -8.74 -9.85
C TYR A 87 -0.79 -8.00 -9.76
N LEU A 88 -0.59 -7.19 -8.75
CA LEU A 88 0.63 -6.40 -8.56
C LEU A 88 1.84 -7.28 -8.22
N PHE A 89 1.70 -8.31 -7.40
CA PHE A 89 2.75 -9.29 -7.15
C PHE A 89 3.11 -10.07 -8.43
N ASN A 90 2.14 -10.42 -9.26
CA ASN A 90 2.40 -11.04 -10.55
C ASN A 90 3.18 -10.09 -11.48
N GLN A 91 2.79 -8.81 -11.58
CA GLN A 91 3.53 -7.80 -12.33
C GLN A 91 4.95 -7.60 -11.79
N TYR A 92 5.12 -7.67 -10.46
CA TYR A 92 6.44 -7.59 -9.83
C TYR A 92 7.38 -8.69 -10.31
N ILE A 93 6.93 -9.95 -10.32
CA ILE A 93 7.73 -11.10 -10.78
C ILE A 93 8.11 -10.96 -12.25
N ILE A 94 7.17 -10.51 -13.09
CA ILE A 94 7.41 -10.30 -14.52
C ILE A 94 8.47 -9.22 -14.75
N ASN A 95 8.40 -8.11 -14.02
CA ASN A 95 9.28 -6.97 -14.20
C ASN A 95 10.64 -7.15 -13.51
N TYR A 96 10.68 -7.91 -12.40
CA TYR A 96 11.88 -8.09 -11.56
C TYR A 96 12.15 -9.58 -11.26
N PRO A 97 12.35 -10.44 -12.28
CA PRO A 97 12.44 -11.90 -12.09
C PRO A 97 13.67 -12.35 -11.27
N ARG A 98 14.68 -11.47 -11.16
CA ARG A 98 15.91 -11.73 -10.39
C ARG A 98 15.91 -11.07 -9.00
N SER A 99 14.80 -10.48 -8.61
CA SER A 99 14.64 -9.88 -7.28
C SER A 99 14.70 -10.93 -6.18
N SER A 100 15.29 -10.58 -5.05
CA SER A 100 15.25 -11.40 -3.82
C SER A 100 13.82 -11.62 -3.30
N HIS A 101 12.87 -10.74 -3.68
CA HIS A 101 11.47 -10.83 -3.29
C HIS A 101 10.59 -11.61 -4.29
N SER A 102 11.17 -12.17 -5.37
CA SER A 102 10.39 -12.87 -6.39
C SER A 102 9.71 -14.15 -5.85
N GLU A 103 10.40 -14.93 -5.02
CA GLU A 103 9.82 -16.15 -4.43
C GLU A 103 8.70 -15.81 -3.43
N GLU A 104 8.93 -14.80 -2.59
CA GLU A 104 7.91 -14.31 -1.68
C GLU A 104 6.69 -13.77 -2.44
N SER A 105 6.90 -13.05 -3.53
CA SER A 105 5.82 -12.53 -4.38
C SER A 105 4.98 -13.66 -4.99
N LYS A 106 5.58 -14.79 -5.39
CA LYS A 106 4.85 -15.98 -5.85
C LYS A 106 3.94 -16.55 -4.75
N PHE A 107 4.48 -16.66 -3.55
CA PHE A 107 3.70 -17.09 -2.38
C PHE A 107 2.53 -16.12 -2.13
N MET A 108 2.77 -14.82 -2.19
CA MET A 108 1.75 -13.81 -1.95
C MET A 108 0.62 -13.83 -2.98
N ILE A 109 0.89 -14.20 -4.24
CA ILE A 109 -0.16 -14.39 -5.25
C ILE A 109 -1.12 -15.50 -4.80
N ALA A 110 -0.59 -16.67 -4.45
CA ALA A 110 -1.40 -17.78 -3.96
C ALA A 110 -2.16 -17.41 -2.68
N TYR A 111 -1.50 -16.73 -1.76
CA TYR A 111 -2.11 -16.31 -0.50
C TYR A 111 -3.23 -15.27 -0.70
N CYS A 112 -3.08 -14.34 -1.63
CA CYS A 112 -4.15 -13.41 -2.00
C CYS A 112 -5.37 -14.15 -2.56
N HIS A 113 -5.18 -15.14 -3.44
CA HIS A 113 -6.29 -15.96 -3.95
C HIS A 113 -6.97 -16.77 -2.84
N TYR A 114 -6.19 -17.27 -1.88
CA TYR A 114 -6.76 -17.93 -0.70
C TYR A 114 -7.63 -16.98 0.13
N GLN A 115 -7.18 -15.74 0.35
CA GLN A 115 -7.95 -14.73 1.09
C GLN A 115 -9.23 -14.28 0.34
N GLU A 116 -9.22 -14.30 -0.98
CA GLU A 116 -10.39 -13.99 -1.82
C GLU A 116 -11.33 -15.18 -1.99
N ALA A 117 -10.92 -16.39 -1.58
CA ALA A 117 -11.75 -17.57 -1.75
C ALA A 117 -13.02 -17.44 -0.87
N PRO A 118 -14.21 -17.50 -1.47
CA PRO A 118 -15.46 -17.55 -0.73
C PRO A 118 -15.57 -18.85 0.05
N GLU A 119 -16.53 -18.91 0.97
CA GLU A 119 -16.87 -20.17 1.64
C GLU A 119 -17.08 -21.30 0.59
N TYR A 120 -16.64 -22.49 0.91
CA TYR A 120 -16.59 -23.68 0.03
C TYR A 120 -17.87 -23.96 -0.78
N SER A 121 -18.99 -23.41 -0.34
CA SER A 121 -20.32 -23.64 -0.98
C SER A 121 -20.64 -22.69 -2.14
N LEU A 122 -19.83 -21.64 -2.38
CA LEU A 122 -20.19 -20.57 -3.31
C LEU A 122 -19.41 -20.64 -4.64
N ASP A 123 -18.09 -20.60 -4.63
CA ASP A 123 -17.26 -20.67 -5.84
C ASP A 123 -15.82 -21.10 -5.50
N ALA A 124 -15.33 -22.11 -6.20
CA ALA A 124 -14.00 -22.67 -5.98
C ALA A 124 -12.90 -22.02 -6.85
N THR A 125 -13.22 -21.04 -7.69
CA THR A 125 -12.29 -20.48 -8.68
C THR A 125 -11.01 -19.94 -8.04
N ASN A 126 -11.10 -19.23 -6.94
CA ASN A 126 -9.94 -18.68 -6.24
C ASN A 126 -9.15 -19.76 -5.48
N THR A 127 -9.83 -20.76 -4.94
CA THR A 127 -9.18 -21.90 -4.29
C THR A 127 -8.34 -22.71 -5.28
N ILE A 128 -8.82 -22.88 -6.53
CA ILE A 128 -8.08 -23.58 -7.59
C ILE A 128 -6.84 -22.79 -8.02
N LYS A 129 -6.85 -21.45 -7.94
CA LYS A 129 -5.72 -20.58 -8.30
C LYS A 129 -4.67 -20.47 -7.20
N ALA A 130 -5.03 -20.71 -5.94
CA ALA A 130 -4.13 -20.68 -4.80
C ALA A 130 -3.22 -21.90 -4.77
#